data_166e9a0c2e9e91c3cd7488965a783faf
#
_entry.id   166e9a0c2e9e91c3cd7488965a783faf
#
_cell.length_a   1.000
_cell.length_b   1.000
_cell.length_c   1.000
_cell.angle_alpha   90.00
_cell.angle_beta   90.00
_cell.angle_gamma   90.00
#
_symmetry.space_group_name_H-M   'P 1'
#
loop_
_entity.id
_entity.type
_entity.pdbx_description
1 polymer ?
#
loop_
_entity_poly.entity_id
_entity_poly.type
_entity_poly.pdbx_seq_one_letter_code
_entity_poly.pdbx_strand_id
1 'polypeptide(L)'
;MNLTSFGHAFGQNAFHFVWKPKYAMDPFKFYGVKVDCERFISEAAERNGCAIYKLHVAIDHVHLFVELPPTMSVSRALQLFKGYSAFKLMQKHPWLRNYFTHGHFWSPGKFFRSVGNTTSDAVEHYISSSQPWVSLC
;
A
#
# COMPACT_ATOMS: atom_id res chain seq x y z
N MET A 1 0.90 9.13 18.07
CA MET A 1 -0.02 9.83 17.17
C MET A 1 -1.36 10.06 17.83
N ASN A 2 -1.88 11.25 17.72
CA ASN A 2 -3.17 11.63 18.29
C ASN A 2 -4.31 11.23 17.34
N LEU A 3 -5.55 11.47 17.82
CA LEU A 3 -6.73 11.25 16.99
C LEU A 3 -6.67 12.11 15.74
N THR A 4 -7.08 11.53 14.61
CA THR A 4 -7.13 12.23 13.34
C THR A 4 -8.49 12.91 13.17
N SER A 5 -8.49 14.13 12.65
CA SER A 5 -9.71 14.86 12.37
C SER A 5 -10.22 14.54 10.97
N PHE A 6 -11.50 14.18 10.88
CA PHE A 6 -12.19 13.91 9.61
C PHE A 6 -13.47 14.77 9.58
N GLY A 7 -13.35 16.06 9.28
CA GLY A 7 -14.49 16.97 9.33
C GLY A 7 -15.01 17.10 10.76
N HIS A 8 -16.22 16.58 11.03
CA HIS A 8 -16.83 16.62 12.37
C HIS A 8 -16.51 15.36 13.19
N ALA A 9 -15.71 14.43 12.67
CA ALA A 9 -15.36 13.20 13.36
C ALA A 9 -13.89 13.21 13.78
N PHE A 10 -13.60 12.59 14.93
CA PHE A 10 -12.24 12.37 15.40
C PHE A 10 -12.07 10.87 15.67
N GLY A 11 -10.95 10.31 15.25
CA GLY A 11 -10.72 8.89 15.47
C GLY A 11 -9.39 8.43 14.95
N GLN A 12 -9.16 7.13 15.11
CA GLN A 12 -8.00 6.43 14.54
C GLN A 12 -8.53 5.27 13.71
N ASN A 13 -8.16 5.25 12.44
CA ASN A 13 -8.58 4.23 11.51
C ASN A 13 -7.37 3.81 10.67
N ALA A 14 -6.33 3.35 11.40
CA ALA A 14 -5.03 3.06 10.81
C ALA A 14 -4.86 1.57 10.59
N PHE A 15 -4.23 1.23 9.46
CA PHE A 15 -4.01 -0.15 9.05
C PHE A 15 -2.62 -0.33 8.50
N HIS A 16 -2.10 -1.54 8.69
CA HIS A 16 -0.92 -2.04 7.99
C HIS A 16 -1.41 -2.97 6.89
N PHE A 17 -1.06 -2.65 5.65
CA PHE A 17 -1.36 -3.47 4.48
C PHE A 17 -0.08 -4.05 3.90
N VAL A 18 -0.17 -5.30 3.45
CA VAL A 18 0.92 -5.96 2.70
C VAL A 18 0.31 -6.66 1.50
N TRP A 19 0.88 -6.45 0.31
CA TRP A 19 0.47 -7.17 -0.89
C TRP A 19 1.66 -7.36 -1.83
N LYS A 20 1.47 -8.23 -2.84
CA LYS A 20 2.56 -8.67 -3.72
C LYS A 20 2.20 -8.53 -5.19
N PRO A 21 3.21 -8.39 -6.05
CA PRO A 21 3.03 -8.57 -7.49
C PRO A 21 2.55 -9.98 -7.81
N LYS A 22 1.88 -10.12 -8.95
CA LYS A 22 1.29 -11.39 -9.37
C LYS A 22 2.37 -12.39 -9.77
N TYR A 23 2.12 -13.68 -9.45
CA TYR A 23 2.97 -14.82 -9.83
C TYR A 23 4.40 -14.72 -9.32
N ALA A 24 4.63 -14.08 -8.19
CA ALA A 24 5.98 -13.89 -7.65
C ALA A 24 6.94 -13.24 -8.66
N MET A 25 6.41 -12.47 -9.60
CA MET A 25 7.23 -11.65 -10.48
C MET A 25 7.90 -10.53 -9.68
N ASP A 26 9.10 -10.12 -10.09
CA ASP A 26 9.89 -9.13 -9.37
C ASP A 26 10.01 -7.82 -10.17
N PRO A 27 8.89 -7.07 -10.36
CA PRO A 27 8.95 -5.84 -11.15
C PRO A 27 9.78 -4.75 -10.47
N PHE A 28 9.94 -4.83 -9.16
CA PHE A 28 10.64 -3.80 -8.38
C PHE A 28 12.15 -3.96 -8.42
N LYS A 29 12.68 -4.98 -9.08
CA LYS A 29 14.10 -5.03 -9.43
C LYS A 29 14.44 -3.94 -10.45
N PHE A 30 13.44 -3.44 -11.18
CA PHE A 30 13.60 -2.30 -12.06
C PHE A 30 13.35 -1.02 -11.26
N TYR A 31 14.41 -0.25 -11.03
CA TYR A 31 14.37 0.90 -10.13
C TYR A 31 13.28 1.90 -10.49
N GLY A 32 13.09 2.17 -11.78
CA GLY A 32 12.07 3.09 -12.24
C GLY A 32 10.65 2.63 -11.88
N VAL A 33 10.39 1.33 -11.97
CA VAL A 33 9.09 0.75 -11.60
C VAL A 33 8.87 0.89 -10.09
N LYS A 34 9.88 0.61 -9.28
CA LYS A 34 9.81 0.74 -7.83
C LYS A 34 9.49 2.17 -7.41
N VAL A 35 10.23 3.15 -7.93
CA VAL A 35 10.03 4.56 -7.61
C VAL A 35 8.64 5.04 -8.03
N ASP A 36 8.21 4.66 -9.23
CA ASP A 36 6.89 5.03 -9.71
C ASP A 36 5.78 4.37 -8.91
N CYS A 37 5.98 3.13 -8.47
CA CYS A 37 5.01 2.44 -7.60
C CYS A 37 4.80 3.22 -6.29
N GLU A 38 5.88 3.63 -5.65
CA GLU A 38 5.81 4.46 -4.44
C GLU A 38 5.04 5.75 -4.70
N ARG A 39 5.35 6.41 -5.82
CA ARG A 39 4.68 7.65 -6.20
C ARG A 39 3.19 7.45 -6.44
N PHE A 40 2.82 6.41 -7.18
CA PHE A 40 1.41 6.18 -7.53
C PHE A 40 0.58 5.75 -6.33
N ILE A 41 1.14 4.97 -5.40
CA ILE A 41 0.46 4.65 -4.14
C ILE A 41 0.23 5.93 -3.33
N SER A 42 1.25 6.79 -3.25
CA SER A 42 1.14 8.07 -2.54
C SER A 42 0.09 8.98 -3.17
N GLU A 43 0.04 9.03 -4.51
CA GLU A 43 -0.98 9.79 -5.22
C GLU A 43 -2.40 9.27 -4.93
N ALA A 44 -2.57 7.93 -4.93
CA ALA A 44 -3.87 7.33 -4.64
C ALA A 44 -4.34 7.70 -3.22
N ALA A 45 -3.43 7.68 -2.26
CA ALA A 45 -3.73 8.06 -0.88
C ALA A 45 -4.16 9.51 -0.80
N GLU A 46 -3.39 10.41 -1.39
CA GLU A 46 -3.68 11.84 -1.36
C GLU A 46 -5.02 12.16 -2.00
N ARG A 47 -5.31 11.55 -3.15
CA ARG A 47 -6.56 11.79 -3.88
C ARG A 47 -7.79 11.29 -3.13
N ASN A 48 -7.63 10.38 -2.19
CA ASN A 48 -8.74 9.72 -1.49
C ASN A 48 -8.78 10.03 -0.01
N GLY A 49 -8.05 11.06 0.43
CA GLY A 49 -8.10 11.50 1.82
C GLY A 49 -7.45 10.55 2.82
N CYS A 50 -6.54 9.71 2.35
CA CYS A 50 -5.78 8.81 3.22
C CYS A 50 -4.44 9.45 3.60
N ALA A 51 -3.99 9.24 4.83
CA ALA A 51 -2.70 9.77 5.29
C ALA A 51 -1.71 8.62 5.46
N ILE A 52 -0.64 8.64 4.68
CA ILE A 52 0.40 7.61 4.77
C ILE A 52 1.35 7.93 5.91
N TYR A 53 1.51 6.99 6.83
CA TYR A 53 2.53 7.08 7.87
C TYR A 53 3.86 6.53 7.36
N LYS A 54 3.82 5.41 6.65
CA LYS A 54 5.01 4.82 6.07
C LYS A 54 4.65 3.97 4.87
N LEU A 55 5.49 4.03 3.84
CA LEU A 55 5.37 3.23 2.64
C LEU A 55 6.73 2.64 2.31
N HIS A 56 6.79 1.33 2.12
CA HIS A 56 8.00 0.65 1.72
C HIS A 56 7.67 -0.34 0.61
N VAL A 57 8.26 -0.13 -0.55
CA VAL A 57 8.17 -1.06 -1.69
C VAL A 57 9.45 -1.88 -1.68
N ALA A 58 9.33 -3.12 -1.23
CA ALA A 58 10.41 -4.09 -1.26
C ALA A 58 10.46 -4.77 -2.63
N ILE A 59 11.44 -5.65 -2.83
CA ILE A 59 11.64 -6.28 -4.13
C ILE A 59 10.45 -7.14 -4.56
N ASP A 60 9.74 -7.74 -3.62
CA ASP A 60 8.67 -8.70 -3.89
C ASP A 60 7.35 -8.41 -3.16
N HIS A 61 7.25 -7.27 -2.49
CA HIS A 61 6.03 -6.92 -1.76
C HIS A 61 6.01 -5.45 -1.41
N VAL A 62 4.81 -4.98 -0.99
CA VAL A 62 4.59 -3.61 -0.53
C VAL A 62 4.12 -3.64 0.91
N HIS A 63 4.69 -2.79 1.75
CA HIS A 63 4.20 -2.48 3.09
C HIS A 63 3.65 -1.06 3.10
N LEU A 64 2.44 -0.90 3.58
CA LEU A 64 1.81 0.41 3.67
C LEU A 64 1.15 0.59 5.03
N PHE A 65 1.62 1.57 5.78
CA PHE A 65 0.96 2.06 6.99
C PHE A 65 0.17 3.30 6.64
N VAL A 66 -1.14 3.27 6.83
CA VAL A 66 -2.00 4.34 6.34
C VAL A 66 -3.20 4.54 7.26
N GLU A 67 -3.59 5.80 7.42
CA GLU A 67 -4.82 6.21 8.07
C GLU A 67 -5.89 6.37 7.01
N LEU A 68 -7.02 5.68 7.15
CA LEU A 68 -8.14 5.79 6.21
C LEU A 68 -9.20 6.74 6.76
N PRO A 69 -9.94 7.43 5.88
CA PRO A 69 -11.13 8.15 6.32
C PRO A 69 -12.11 7.18 7.00
N PRO A 70 -12.93 7.64 7.97
CA PRO A 70 -13.82 6.74 8.71
C PRO A 70 -14.88 6.06 7.86
N THR A 71 -15.17 6.61 6.68
CA THR A 71 -16.16 6.05 5.75
C THR A 71 -15.56 5.04 4.78
N MET A 72 -14.24 4.85 4.77
CA MET A 72 -13.56 3.96 3.83
C MET A 72 -13.31 2.59 4.45
N SER A 73 -13.79 1.55 3.77
CA SER A 73 -13.52 0.18 4.18
C SER A 73 -12.11 -0.26 3.78
N VAL A 74 -11.60 -1.30 4.43
CA VAL A 74 -10.33 -1.92 4.06
C VAL A 74 -10.36 -2.39 2.59
N SER A 75 -11.45 -3.05 2.19
CA SER A 75 -11.60 -3.52 0.81
C SER A 75 -11.55 -2.39 -0.20
N ARG A 76 -12.20 -1.27 0.09
CA ARG A 76 -12.19 -0.11 -0.79
C ARG A 76 -10.79 0.50 -0.88
N ALA A 77 -10.11 0.63 0.25
CA ALA A 77 -8.75 1.16 0.30
C ALA A 77 -7.80 0.34 -0.55
N LEU A 78 -7.80 -0.98 -0.37
CA LEU A 78 -6.95 -1.87 -1.16
C LEU A 78 -7.27 -1.81 -2.64
N GLN A 79 -8.54 -1.74 -2.99
CA GLN A 79 -8.97 -1.59 -4.38
C GLN A 79 -8.40 -0.30 -4.99
N LEU A 80 -8.45 0.80 -4.25
CA LEU A 80 -7.92 2.09 -4.70
C LEU A 80 -6.40 2.05 -4.87
N PHE A 81 -5.68 1.58 -3.87
CA PHE A 81 -4.22 1.55 -3.92
C PHE A 81 -3.72 0.61 -5.02
N LYS A 82 -4.26 -0.58 -5.09
CA LYS A 82 -3.84 -1.59 -6.07
C LYS A 82 -4.29 -1.22 -7.48
N GLY A 83 -5.54 -0.81 -7.63
CA GLY A 83 -6.10 -0.46 -8.94
C GLY A 83 -5.42 0.76 -9.56
N TYR A 84 -5.29 1.84 -8.80
CA TYR A 84 -4.65 3.05 -9.29
C TYR A 84 -3.19 2.82 -9.64
N SER A 85 -2.43 2.17 -8.76
CA SER A 85 -1.01 1.93 -9.00
C SER A 85 -0.78 1.02 -10.19
N ALA A 86 -1.56 -0.05 -10.34
CA ALA A 86 -1.44 -0.96 -11.50
C ALA A 86 -1.74 -0.23 -12.80
N PHE A 87 -2.81 0.55 -12.85
CA PHE A 87 -3.19 1.30 -14.04
C PHE A 87 -2.07 2.27 -14.43
N LYS A 88 -1.59 3.06 -13.49
CA LYS A 88 -0.57 4.08 -13.76
C LYS A 88 0.77 3.46 -14.12
N LEU A 89 1.14 2.36 -13.46
CA LEU A 89 2.39 1.67 -13.76
C LEU A 89 2.39 1.10 -15.18
N MET A 90 1.29 0.46 -15.59
CA MET A 90 1.20 -0.11 -16.92
C MET A 90 1.07 0.96 -18.00
N GLN A 91 0.51 2.12 -17.65
CA GLN A 91 0.46 3.26 -18.56
C GLN A 91 1.85 3.85 -18.81
N LYS A 92 2.63 4.01 -17.74
CA LYS A 92 3.97 4.60 -17.83
C LYS A 92 5.01 3.61 -18.36
N HIS A 93 4.85 2.33 -18.03
CA HIS A 93 5.76 1.26 -18.44
C HIS A 93 4.97 0.21 -19.22
N PRO A 94 4.65 0.49 -20.52
CA PRO A 94 3.77 -0.41 -21.29
C PRO A 94 4.31 -1.83 -21.43
N TRP A 95 5.63 -2.00 -21.35
CA TRP A 95 6.26 -3.32 -21.43
C TRP A 95 5.86 -4.24 -20.29
N LEU A 96 5.34 -3.70 -19.17
CA LEU A 96 4.85 -4.50 -18.06
C LEU A 96 3.67 -5.38 -18.45
N ARG A 97 2.90 -4.99 -19.47
CA ARG A 97 1.77 -5.80 -19.95
C ARG A 97 2.24 -7.14 -20.51
N ASN A 98 3.42 -7.17 -21.12
CA ASN A 98 4.02 -8.41 -21.61
C ASN A 98 4.73 -9.17 -20.50
N TYR A 99 5.23 -8.46 -19.49
CA TYR A 99 5.86 -9.06 -18.34
C TYR A 99 4.84 -9.80 -17.47
N PHE A 100 3.62 -9.27 -17.36
CA PHE A 100 2.50 -9.89 -16.66
C PHE A 100 1.52 -10.43 -17.69
N THR A 101 1.58 -11.73 -17.96
CA THR A 101 0.92 -12.37 -19.10
C THR A 101 -0.59 -12.23 -19.16
N HIS A 102 -1.27 -11.98 -18.05
CA HIS A 102 -2.73 -11.81 -18.02
C HIS A 102 -3.17 -10.40 -17.65
N GLY A 103 -2.26 -9.42 -17.77
CA GLY A 103 -2.59 -8.02 -17.54
C GLY A 103 -2.85 -7.62 -16.10
N HIS A 104 -2.59 -8.49 -15.14
CA HIS A 104 -2.77 -8.20 -13.72
C HIS A 104 -1.43 -8.01 -13.05
N PHE A 105 -1.19 -6.79 -12.55
CA PHE A 105 0.07 -6.45 -11.89
C PHE A 105 0.15 -7.07 -10.49
N TRP A 106 -0.95 -6.99 -9.72
CA TRP A 106 -0.97 -7.43 -8.33
C TRP A 106 -1.59 -8.80 -8.16
N SER A 107 -1.07 -9.58 -7.22
CA SER A 107 -1.70 -10.79 -6.75
C SER A 107 -3.03 -10.44 -6.04
N PRO A 108 -4.05 -11.30 -6.14
CA PRO A 108 -5.29 -11.07 -5.38
C PRO A 108 -5.09 -11.19 -3.87
N GLY A 109 -4.03 -11.87 -3.43
CA GLY A 109 -3.72 -12.01 -2.01
C GLY A 109 -3.32 -10.70 -1.37
N LYS A 110 -3.69 -10.55 -0.11
CA LYS A 110 -3.38 -9.37 0.67
C LYS A 110 -3.41 -9.72 2.15
N PHE A 111 -2.63 -8.98 2.92
CA PHE A 111 -2.66 -9.02 4.38
C PHE A 111 -3.02 -7.64 4.89
N PHE A 112 -3.85 -7.58 5.92
CA PHE A 112 -4.13 -6.31 6.59
C PHE A 112 -4.27 -6.52 8.07
N ARG A 113 -3.95 -5.48 8.83
CA ARG A 113 -4.08 -5.47 10.28
C ARG A 113 -4.42 -4.06 10.75
N SER A 114 -5.40 -3.97 11.63
CA SER A 114 -5.71 -2.72 12.32
C SER A 114 -4.61 -2.39 13.31
N VAL A 115 -4.23 -1.12 13.39
CA VAL A 115 -3.23 -0.63 14.33
C VAL A 115 -3.90 0.27 15.34
N GLY A 116 -4.04 -0.21 16.58
CA GLY A 116 -4.80 0.48 17.61
C GLY A 116 -4.08 1.65 18.26
N ASN A 117 -2.75 1.66 18.28
CA ASN A 117 -1.94 2.73 18.85
C ASN A 117 -0.99 3.26 17.81
N THR A 118 -1.28 4.45 17.29
CA THR A 118 -0.56 5.03 16.16
C THR A 118 0.27 6.24 16.54
N THR A 119 1.04 6.15 17.62
CA THR A 119 2.11 7.14 17.88
C THR A 119 3.20 6.95 16.83
N SER A 120 3.94 8.03 16.53
CA SER A 120 5.04 7.95 15.56
C SER A 120 6.03 6.85 15.94
N ASP A 121 6.40 6.77 17.23
CA ASP A 121 7.35 5.77 17.70
C ASP A 121 6.78 4.36 17.57
N ALA A 122 5.50 4.16 17.89
CA ALA A 122 4.85 2.87 17.76
C ALA A 122 4.80 2.42 16.30
N VAL A 123 4.51 3.31 15.37
CA VAL A 123 4.48 3.02 13.94
C VAL A 123 5.87 2.62 13.45
N GLU A 124 6.90 3.39 13.81
CA GLU A 124 8.28 3.08 13.41
C GLU A 124 8.73 1.74 13.95
N HIS A 125 8.46 1.46 15.21
CA HIS A 125 8.81 0.18 15.83
C HIS A 125 8.08 -0.98 15.14
N TYR A 126 6.81 -0.81 14.86
CA TYR A 126 6.00 -1.83 14.19
C TYR A 126 6.58 -2.17 12.83
N ILE A 127 6.92 -1.17 12.03
CA ILE A 127 7.49 -1.39 10.70
C ILE A 127 8.86 -2.07 10.79
N SER A 128 9.73 -1.62 11.70
CA SER A 128 11.06 -2.21 11.85
C SER A 128 11.00 -3.67 12.32
N SER A 129 9.97 -4.04 13.08
CA SER A 129 9.79 -5.41 13.57
C SER A 129 8.88 -6.27 12.69
N SER A 130 8.46 -5.78 11.53
CA SER A 130 7.45 -6.43 10.69
C SER A 130 7.99 -7.53 9.78
N GLN A 131 9.22 -7.98 9.97
CA GLN A 131 9.84 -9.03 9.17
C GLN A 131 9.01 -10.32 9.08
N PRO A 132 8.39 -10.81 10.17
CA PRO A 132 7.55 -12.01 10.09
C PRO A 132 6.34 -11.89 9.17
N TRP A 133 5.93 -10.67 8.86
CA TRP A 133 4.74 -10.42 8.03
C TRP A 133 4.97 -10.81 6.57
N VAL A 134 6.21 -10.76 6.12
CA VAL A 134 6.58 -11.10 4.76
C VAL A 134 6.20 -12.54 4.42
N SER A 135 6.35 -13.45 5.37
CA SER A 135 6.03 -14.85 5.16
C SER A 135 4.53 -15.13 5.07
N LEU A 136 3.70 -14.19 5.48
CA LEU A 136 2.23 -14.32 5.42
C LEU A 136 1.67 -13.91 4.05
N CYS A 137 2.50 -13.30 3.24
CA CYS A 137 2.11 -12.87 1.91
C CYS A 137 2.54 -13.91 0.88
#